data_a5761d31dae48be3f49fecfbe39742da
#
_entry.id   a5761d31dae48be3f49fecfbe39742da
#
_cell.length_a   1.000
_cell.length_b   1.000
_cell.length_c   1.000
_cell.angle_alpha   90.00
_cell.angle_beta   90.00
_cell.angle_gamma   90.00
#
_symmetry.space_group_name_H-M   'P 1'
#
loop_
_entity.id
_entity.type
_entity.pdbx_description
1 polymer ?
#
loop_
_entity_poly.entity_id
_entity_poly.type
_entity_poly.pdbx_seq_one_letter_code
_entity_poly.pdbx_strand_id
1 'polypeptide(L)'
;MDIYQHRRHNKNLLMVHLIFVTKYRKKIVLGDFRDAVKQYLFNTCVKNHWYVKRMETDQDPVHILLQYNPTDSITHIVSILKQHSTYLSWQQHSALLEQHYWKKHVLWSDNYFAASIGTVSQAVIERYIENQG
;
A
#
# COMPACT_ATOMS: atom_id res chain seq x y z
N MET A 1 12.43 -15.48 0.51
CA MET A 1 11.15 -15.72 -0.16
C MET A 1 11.22 -15.22 -1.58
N ASP A 2 10.78 -16.03 -2.51
CA ASP A 2 10.74 -15.62 -3.88
C ASP A 2 9.74 -14.50 -4.08
N ILE A 3 10.08 -13.56 -4.94
CA ILE A 3 9.11 -12.56 -5.36
C ILE A 3 8.11 -13.15 -6.35
N TYR A 4 8.46 -14.31 -6.96
CA TYR A 4 7.50 -15.09 -7.72
C TYR A 4 6.71 -15.94 -6.76
N GLN A 5 5.40 -15.89 -6.91
CA GLN A 5 4.58 -16.86 -6.24
C GLN A 5 4.56 -18.11 -7.09
N HIS A 6 5.05 -19.19 -6.51
CA HIS A 6 5.07 -20.46 -7.23
C HIS A 6 3.67 -21.03 -7.25
N ARG A 7 2.96 -20.71 -8.29
CA ARG A 7 1.67 -21.30 -8.55
C ARG A 7 1.85 -22.43 -9.53
N ARG A 8 0.97 -23.40 -9.39
CA ARG A 8 1.13 -24.65 -10.12
C ARG A 8 1.27 -24.47 -11.63
N HIS A 9 0.56 -23.52 -12.22
CA HIS A 9 0.48 -23.36 -13.67
C HIS A 9 0.90 -22.02 -14.19
N ASN A 10 1.36 -21.12 -13.33
CA ASN A 10 1.85 -19.84 -13.81
C ASN A 10 2.87 -19.26 -12.86
N LYS A 11 3.76 -18.49 -13.45
CA LYS A 11 4.78 -17.75 -12.72
C LYS A 11 4.61 -16.29 -13.08
N ASN A 12 3.58 -15.68 -12.53
CA ASN A 12 3.27 -14.29 -12.80
C ASN A 12 3.97 -13.38 -11.82
N LEU A 13 4.50 -12.28 -12.33
CA LEU A 13 5.01 -11.22 -11.50
C LEU A 13 4.15 -10.00 -11.77
N LEU A 14 3.02 -9.95 -11.09
CA LEU A 14 2.12 -8.82 -11.16
C LEU A 14 2.41 -7.91 -9.98
N MET A 15 2.85 -6.71 -10.27
CA MET A 15 3.21 -5.75 -9.23
C MET A 15 2.49 -4.44 -9.46
N VAL A 16 2.22 -3.74 -8.38
CA VAL A 16 1.63 -2.42 -8.43
C VAL A 16 2.35 -1.51 -7.44
N HIS A 17 2.60 -0.30 -7.89
CA HIS A 17 3.10 0.77 -7.04
C HIS A 17 1.91 1.65 -6.66
N LEU A 18 1.59 1.68 -5.38
CA LEU A 18 0.49 2.45 -4.83
C LEU A 18 1.04 3.63 -4.03
N ILE A 19 0.38 4.78 -4.17
CA ILE A 19 0.71 5.94 -3.36
C ILE A 19 -0.58 6.45 -2.74
N PHE A 20 -0.63 6.49 -1.42
CA PHE A 20 -1.75 7.02 -0.66
C PHE A 20 -1.33 8.33 0.00
N VAL A 21 -2.20 9.33 -0.06
CA VAL A 21 -2.00 10.58 0.64
C VAL A 21 -3.12 10.78 1.64
N THR A 22 -2.82 11.45 2.73
CA THR A 22 -3.83 11.73 3.75
C THR A 22 -4.86 12.73 3.25
N LYS A 23 -6.06 12.64 3.83
CA LYS A 23 -7.14 13.57 3.54
C LYS A 23 -6.67 14.99 3.91
N TYR A 24 -6.86 15.93 3.00
CA TYR A 24 -6.42 17.33 3.11
C TYR A 24 -4.90 17.46 3.23
N ARG A 25 -4.15 16.44 2.83
CA ARG A 25 -2.68 16.44 2.88
C ARG A 25 -2.13 16.75 4.27
N LYS A 26 -2.83 16.31 5.33
CA LYS A 26 -2.37 16.51 6.70
C LYS A 26 -1.10 15.71 6.94
N LYS A 27 -0.08 16.36 7.46
CA LYS A 27 1.23 15.73 7.72
C LYS A 27 1.20 15.07 9.10
N ILE A 28 0.42 14.01 9.23
CA ILE A 28 0.20 13.32 10.50
C ILE A 28 0.81 11.92 10.55
N VAL A 29 1.20 11.36 9.41
CA VAL A 29 1.79 10.02 9.36
C VAL A 29 3.27 10.14 9.70
N LEU A 30 3.53 10.41 10.97
CA LEU A 30 4.86 10.66 11.51
C LEU A 30 5.04 9.89 12.81
N GLY A 31 6.30 9.60 13.15
CA GLY A 31 6.64 8.99 14.44
C GLY A 31 5.92 7.68 14.68
N ASP A 32 5.36 7.51 15.87
CA ASP A 32 4.68 6.28 16.26
C ASP A 32 3.46 5.99 15.39
N PHE A 33 2.72 7.02 15.01
CA PHE A 33 1.57 6.83 14.15
C PHE A 33 1.99 6.34 12.76
N ARG A 34 3.09 6.85 12.22
CA ARG A 34 3.63 6.35 10.96
C ARG A 34 3.94 4.87 11.06
N ASP A 35 4.61 4.46 12.12
CA ASP A 35 4.98 3.06 12.30
C ASP A 35 3.73 2.19 12.43
N ALA A 36 2.71 2.67 13.13
CA ALA A 36 1.45 1.95 13.29
C ALA A 36 0.72 1.80 11.95
N VAL A 37 0.62 2.87 11.18
CA VAL A 37 -0.05 2.83 9.86
C VAL A 37 0.66 1.86 8.92
N LYS A 38 1.98 1.90 8.89
CA LYS A 38 2.75 0.96 8.09
C LYS A 38 2.47 -0.48 8.51
N GLN A 39 2.37 -0.73 9.81
CA GLN A 39 2.09 -2.06 10.32
C GLN A 39 0.67 -2.51 9.93
N TYR A 40 -0.32 -1.62 10.04
CA TYR A 40 -1.69 -1.94 9.64
C TYR A 40 -1.77 -2.32 8.17
N LEU A 41 -1.12 -1.54 7.32
CA LEU A 41 -1.09 -1.81 5.89
C LEU A 41 -0.37 -3.12 5.58
N PHE A 42 0.77 -3.34 6.23
CA PHE A 42 1.54 -4.57 6.03
C PHE A 42 0.74 -5.80 6.46
N ASN A 43 0.13 -5.76 7.63
CA ASN A 43 -0.65 -6.89 8.14
C ASN A 43 -1.83 -7.20 7.23
N THR A 44 -2.47 -6.17 6.69
CA THR A 44 -3.59 -6.36 5.75
C THR A 44 -3.09 -7.06 4.47
N CYS A 45 -1.95 -6.67 3.97
CA CYS A 45 -1.35 -7.32 2.80
C CYS A 45 -1.05 -8.80 3.09
N VAL A 46 -0.44 -9.10 4.22
CA VAL A 46 -0.11 -10.48 4.60
C VAL A 46 -1.39 -11.32 4.68
N LYS A 47 -2.41 -10.79 5.31
CA LYS A 47 -3.68 -11.48 5.48
C LYS A 47 -4.36 -11.81 4.15
N ASN A 48 -4.18 -10.96 3.16
CA ASN A 48 -4.78 -11.12 1.85
C ASN A 48 -3.85 -11.78 0.83
N HIS A 49 -2.70 -12.27 1.28
CA HIS A 49 -1.71 -12.94 0.44
C HIS A 49 -1.13 -12.04 -0.64
N TRP A 50 -0.99 -10.77 -0.33
CA TRP A 50 -0.25 -9.81 -1.15
C TRP A 50 1.13 -9.65 -0.56
N TYR A 51 2.14 -9.77 -1.39
CA TYR A 51 3.52 -9.70 -0.92
C TYR A 51 4.04 -8.25 -1.02
N VAL A 52 4.41 -7.68 0.12
CA VAL A 52 4.95 -6.33 0.15
C VAL A 52 6.43 -6.37 -0.20
N LYS A 53 6.77 -5.82 -1.33
CA LYS A 53 8.15 -5.70 -1.78
C LYS A 53 8.83 -4.53 -1.08
N ARG A 54 8.12 -3.42 -0.95
CA ARG A 54 8.65 -2.20 -0.34
C ARG A 54 7.50 -1.36 0.19
N MET A 55 7.72 -0.73 1.33
CA MET A 55 6.75 0.21 1.90
C MET A 55 7.54 1.34 2.54
N GLU A 56 7.29 2.56 2.09
CA GLU A 56 8.00 3.73 2.55
C GLU A 56 7.04 4.87 2.78
N THR A 57 7.35 5.70 3.77
CA THR A 57 6.65 6.96 3.98
C THR A 57 7.67 8.07 3.90
N ASP A 58 7.37 9.09 3.12
CA ASP A 58 8.20 10.27 3.01
C ASP A 58 7.34 11.45 3.42
N GLN A 59 7.35 11.76 4.71
CA GLN A 59 6.54 12.78 5.37
C GLN A 59 5.05 12.43 5.33
N ASP A 60 4.40 12.55 4.21
CA ASP A 60 2.97 12.49 4.07
C ASP A 60 2.53 11.30 3.22
N PRO A 61 3.02 11.12 1.98
CA PRO A 61 2.57 9.99 1.18
C PRO A 61 3.13 8.67 1.68
N VAL A 62 2.31 7.62 1.55
CA VAL A 62 2.74 6.25 1.78
C VAL A 62 2.89 5.59 0.43
N HIS A 63 4.08 5.06 0.16
CA HIS A 63 4.40 4.34 -1.07
C HIS A 63 4.45 2.86 -0.78
N ILE A 64 3.71 2.07 -1.53
CA ILE A 64 3.69 0.62 -1.38
C ILE A 64 3.95 -0.01 -2.73
N LEU A 65 4.97 -0.85 -2.78
CA LEU A 65 5.20 -1.70 -3.94
C LEU A 65 4.84 -3.11 -3.52
N LEU A 66 3.81 -3.70 -4.13
CA LEU A 66 3.36 -5.02 -3.76
C LEU A 66 3.12 -5.92 -4.96
N GLN A 67 3.27 -7.21 -4.71
CA GLN A 67 2.96 -8.25 -5.67
C GLN A 67 1.58 -8.79 -5.34
N TYR A 68 0.76 -8.94 -6.36
CA TYR A 68 -0.61 -9.40 -6.20
C TYR A 68 -0.90 -10.56 -7.15
N ASN A 69 -2.06 -11.14 -7.02
CA ASN A 69 -2.45 -12.34 -7.74
C ASN A 69 -3.29 -11.99 -8.97
N PRO A 70 -3.26 -12.82 -10.01
CA PRO A 70 -4.06 -12.55 -11.22
C PRO A 70 -5.56 -12.40 -10.96
N THR A 71 -6.05 -12.98 -9.86
CA THR A 71 -7.47 -12.90 -9.49
C THR A 71 -7.81 -11.62 -8.73
N ASP A 72 -6.83 -10.84 -8.32
CA ASP A 72 -7.05 -9.59 -7.59
C ASP A 72 -7.26 -8.43 -8.54
N SER A 73 -8.02 -7.43 -8.10
CA SER A 73 -8.10 -6.16 -8.81
C SER A 73 -7.42 -5.07 -7.99
N ILE A 74 -6.82 -4.11 -8.68
CA ILE A 74 -6.17 -2.98 -8.02
C ILE A 74 -7.19 -2.20 -7.19
N THR A 75 -8.39 -1.99 -7.72
CA THR A 75 -9.45 -1.28 -7.01
C THR A 75 -9.78 -1.96 -5.70
N HIS A 76 -9.89 -3.29 -5.70
CA HIS A 76 -10.19 -4.04 -4.48
C HIS A 76 -9.04 -3.94 -3.47
N ILE A 77 -7.80 -4.09 -3.93
CA ILE A 77 -6.62 -3.98 -3.07
C ILE A 77 -6.61 -2.62 -2.36
N VAL A 78 -6.77 -1.54 -3.13
CA VAL A 78 -6.78 -0.19 -2.59
C VAL A 78 -7.90 -0.02 -1.57
N SER A 79 -9.11 -0.49 -1.91
CA SER A 79 -10.27 -0.39 -1.03
C SER A 79 -10.00 -1.07 0.31
N ILE A 80 -9.50 -2.29 0.29
CA ILE A 80 -9.22 -3.05 1.52
C ILE A 80 -8.13 -2.37 2.35
N LEU A 81 -7.05 -1.95 1.71
CA LEU A 81 -5.95 -1.28 2.42
C LEU A 81 -6.41 -0.01 3.10
N LYS A 82 -7.18 0.81 2.39
CA LYS A 82 -7.68 2.06 2.94
C LYS A 82 -8.68 1.84 4.07
N GLN A 83 -9.63 0.93 3.89
CA GLN A 83 -10.66 0.66 4.89
C GLN A 83 -10.06 0.14 6.18
N HIS A 84 -9.21 -0.87 6.10
CA HIS A 84 -8.65 -1.49 7.31
C HIS A 84 -7.71 -0.54 8.04
N SER A 85 -6.84 0.16 7.32
CA SER A 85 -5.92 1.10 7.97
C SER A 85 -6.65 2.27 8.60
N THR A 86 -7.71 2.76 7.96
CA THR A 86 -8.53 3.83 8.52
C THR A 86 -9.24 3.36 9.80
N TYR A 87 -9.86 2.19 9.75
CA TYR A 87 -10.58 1.65 10.90
C TYR A 87 -9.65 1.47 12.10
N LEU A 88 -8.50 0.83 11.88
CA LEU A 88 -7.55 0.58 12.96
C LEU A 88 -6.92 1.85 13.49
N SER A 89 -6.64 2.80 12.60
CA SER A 89 -6.11 4.10 13.02
C SER A 89 -7.09 4.84 13.92
N TRP A 90 -8.36 4.85 13.58
CA TRP A 90 -9.37 5.49 14.41
C TRP A 90 -9.60 4.73 15.71
N GLN A 91 -9.50 3.41 15.69
CA GLN A 91 -9.66 2.61 16.90
C GLN A 91 -8.52 2.84 17.90
N GLN A 92 -7.29 2.98 17.41
CA GLN A 92 -6.10 3.05 18.25
C GLN A 92 -5.53 4.45 18.44
N HIS A 93 -5.88 5.39 17.56
CA HIS A 93 -5.26 6.73 17.55
C HIS A 93 -6.31 7.84 17.39
N SER A 94 -7.49 7.64 17.96
CA SER A 94 -8.59 8.60 17.80
C SER A 94 -8.23 9.99 18.33
N ALA A 95 -7.49 10.06 19.44
CA ALA A 95 -7.12 11.36 20.02
C ALA A 95 -6.31 12.20 19.05
N LEU A 96 -5.39 11.58 18.31
CA LEU A 96 -4.63 12.29 17.30
C LEU A 96 -5.50 12.67 16.10
N LEU A 97 -6.29 11.73 15.62
CA LEU A 97 -7.07 11.94 14.39
C LEU A 97 -8.21 12.93 14.59
N GLU A 98 -8.80 13.01 15.78
CA GLU A 98 -9.85 13.97 16.09
C GLU A 98 -9.36 15.40 16.00
N GLN A 99 -8.09 15.65 16.17
CA GLN A 99 -7.51 16.98 16.04
C GLN A 99 -7.54 17.48 14.59
N HIS A 100 -7.64 16.57 13.63
CA HIS A 100 -7.54 16.91 12.21
C HIS A 100 -8.83 16.60 11.45
N TYR A 101 -9.61 15.59 11.88
CA TYR A 101 -10.80 15.12 11.18
C TYR A 101 -11.93 14.94 12.19
N TRP A 102 -12.68 16.00 12.47
CA TRP A 102 -13.69 15.95 13.51
C TRP A 102 -15.08 15.54 13.05
N LYS A 103 -15.34 15.61 11.74
CA LYS A 103 -16.68 15.32 11.20
C LYS A 103 -16.87 13.86 10.80
N LYS A 104 -15.83 13.24 10.27
CA LYS A 104 -15.90 11.88 9.76
C LYS A 104 -14.63 11.13 10.13
N HIS A 105 -14.75 9.82 10.25
CA HIS A 105 -13.61 8.96 10.49
C HIS A 105 -12.90 8.67 9.17
N VAL A 106 -12.13 9.64 8.69
CA VAL A 106 -11.35 9.53 7.47
C VAL A 106 -9.86 9.51 7.81
N LEU A 107 -9.06 9.06 6.90
CA LEU A 107 -7.60 9.11 6.97
C LEU A 107 -7.01 9.47 5.61
N TRP A 108 -7.45 8.78 4.56
CA TRP A 108 -6.87 8.91 3.24
C TRP A 108 -7.71 9.80 2.34
N SER A 109 -7.05 10.45 1.39
CA SER A 109 -7.71 11.14 0.30
C SER A 109 -8.51 10.13 -0.53
N ASP A 110 -9.57 10.59 -1.18
CA ASP A 110 -10.36 9.74 -2.06
C ASP A 110 -9.56 9.27 -3.27
N ASN A 111 -8.55 10.01 -3.65
CA ASN A 111 -7.71 9.68 -4.79
C ASN A 111 -6.51 8.84 -4.35
N TYR A 112 -5.91 8.16 -5.30
CA TYR A 112 -4.67 7.43 -5.11
C TYR A 112 -3.95 7.31 -6.45
N PHE A 113 -2.66 7.05 -6.39
CA PHE A 113 -1.88 6.72 -7.58
C PHE A 113 -1.65 5.22 -7.61
N ALA A 114 -1.80 4.63 -8.79
CA ALA A 114 -1.49 3.22 -8.98
C ALA A 114 -0.81 3.04 -10.33
N ALA A 115 0.38 2.47 -10.32
CA ALA A 115 1.09 2.11 -11.54
C ALA A 115 1.29 0.60 -11.53
N SER A 116 0.57 -0.09 -12.39
CA SER A 116 0.65 -1.53 -12.51
C SER A 116 1.79 -1.90 -13.45
N ILE A 117 2.58 -2.89 -13.01
CA ILE A 117 3.60 -3.50 -13.84
C ILE A 117 3.04 -4.85 -14.27
N GLY A 118 3.01 -5.10 -15.56
CA GLY A 118 2.40 -6.31 -16.08
C GLY A 118 3.20 -7.58 -15.79
N THR A 119 2.81 -8.66 -16.45
CA THR A 119 3.44 -9.97 -16.28
C THR A 119 4.78 -10.02 -17.00
N VAL A 120 5.83 -9.62 -16.30
CA VAL A 120 7.20 -9.70 -16.82
C VAL A 120 8.09 -10.30 -15.75
N SER A 121 9.22 -10.85 -16.16
CA SER A 121 10.18 -11.42 -15.22
C SER A 121 10.85 -10.31 -14.42
N GLN A 122 11.33 -10.67 -13.23
CA GLN A 122 12.09 -9.73 -12.42
C GLN A 122 13.32 -9.21 -13.16
N ALA A 123 14.00 -10.08 -13.91
CA ALA A 123 15.18 -9.67 -14.66
C ALA A 123 14.85 -8.58 -15.68
N VAL A 124 13.70 -8.69 -16.33
CA VAL A 124 13.26 -7.67 -17.28
C VAL A 124 12.95 -6.36 -16.56
N ILE A 125 12.29 -6.43 -15.41
CA ILE A 125 11.99 -5.25 -14.61
C ILE A 125 13.28 -4.56 -14.16
N GLU A 126 14.23 -5.31 -13.65
CA GLU A 126 15.51 -4.77 -13.20
C GLU A 126 16.26 -4.10 -14.35
N ARG A 127 16.27 -4.72 -15.52
CA ARG A 127 16.90 -4.15 -16.69
C ARG A 127 16.21 -2.84 -17.10
N TYR A 128 14.90 -2.80 -17.03
CA TYR A 128 14.14 -1.60 -17.34
C TYR A 128 14.52 -0.46 -16.38
N ILE A 129 14.60 -0.76 -15.09
CA ILE A 129 14.97 0.23 -14.08
C ILE A 129 16.38 0.75 -14.31
N GLU A 130 17.34 -0.13 -14.61
CA GLU A 130 18.71 0.24 -14.90
C GLU A 130 18.79 1.20 -16.09
N ASN A 131 18.00 0.97 -17.12
CA ASN A 131 18.00 1.77 -18.32
C ASN A 131 17.30 3.11 -18.14
N GLN A 132 16.51 3.27 -17.09
CA GLN A 132 15.88 4.56 -16.77
C GLN A 132 16.82 5.53 -16.09
N GLY A 133 17.81 4.98 -15.42
CA GLY A 133 18.75 5.78 -14.67
C GLY A 133 19.62 6.61 -15.52
#